data_bf572e5ac1717164f91dab78d3fb09a4
#
_entry.id   bf572e5ac1717164f91dab78d3fb09a4
#
_cell.length_a   1.000
_cell.length_b   1.000
_cell.length_c   1.000
_cell.angle_alpha   90.00
_cell.angle_beta   90.00
_cell.angle_gamma   90.00
#
_symmetry.space_group_name_H-M   'P 1'
#
loop_
_entity.id
_entity.type
_entity.pdbx_description
1 polymer ?
#
loop_
_entity_poly.entity_id
_entity_poly.type
_entity_poly.pdbx_seq_one_letter_code
_entity_poly.pdbx_strand_id
1 'polypeptide(L)'
;RKFKQSELQREARKSNRQNHPHEPDDGCCCGRYRRNLRHEGSVFLKSLIRLHTMALPKISIIDGQAVYVPGNDIDTDRIIPARFMKCLTFDGLGEYLFHDVRYDENGQKKKHSLNDPKFSQASIMISDANFGCGSSREHAPQSLFRAGFRTIIAGSFAEIFFGNATTLGMPCVSMTDSDRRQLVGIIENAPDLTVSVDVSALKVRVGEFDLPCEL
;
A
#
# COMPACT_ATOMS: atom_id res chain seq x y z
N ARG A 1 31.30 0.48 -40.96
CA ARG A 1 31.11 0.79 -39.48
C ARG A 1 30.73 -0.44 -38.61
N LYS A 2 30.44 -1.60 -39.20
CA LYS A 2 30.09 -2.84 -38.41
C LYS A 2 31.31 -3.72 -38.07
N PHE A 3 32.49 -3.42 -38.58
CA PHE A 3 33.68 -4.27 -38.37
C PHE A 3 34.54 -3.89 -37.15
N LYS A 4 34.37 -2.69 -36.60
CA LYS A 4 35.11 -2.21 -35.42
C LYS A 4 34.51 -2.60 -34.06
N GLN A 5 33.26 -3.04 -34.03
CA GLN A 5 32.57 -3.40 -32.78
C GLN A 5 32.86 -4.84 -32.32
N SER A 6 33.32 -5.71 -33.26
CA SER A 6 33.62 -7.11 -32.95
C SER A 6 35.02 -7.31 -32.34
N GLU A 7 35.96 -6.40 -32.57
CA GLU A 7 37.32 -6.49 -32.01
C GLU A 7 37.37 -6.01 -30.54
N LEU A 8 36.63 -4.99 -30.22
CA LEU A 8 36.52 -4.49 -28.81
C LEU A 8 35.87 -5.50 -27.86
N GLN A 9 34.99 -6.36 -28.37
CA GLN A 9 34.37 -7.42 -27.53
C GLN A 9 35.28 -8.65 -27.36
N ARG A 10 36.30 -8.86 -28.22
CA ARG A 10 37.26 -9.91 -28.06
C ARG A 10 38.40 -9.58 -27.09
N GLU A 11 38.77 -8.31 -26.97
CA GLU A 11 39.81 -7.89 -26.01
C GLU A 11 39.27 -7.84 -24.56
N ALA A 12 37.99 -7.49 -24.36
CA ALA A 12 37.36 -7.51 -23.04
C ALA A 12 37.23 -8.91 -22.44
N ARG A 13 37.24 -9.98 -23.27
CA ARG A 13 37.19 -11.39 -22.83
C ARG A 13 38.55 -12.00 -22.47
N LYS A 14 39.66 -11.37 -22.84
CA LYS A 14 41.01 -11.86 -22.53
C LYS A 14 41.57 -11.31 -21.20
N SER A 15 41.01 -10.19 -20.69
CA SER A 15 41.47 -9.57 -19.46
C SER A 15 40.91 -10.19 -18.16
N ASN A 16 39.94 -11.12 -18.25
CA ASN A 16 39.26 -11.66 -17.08
C ASN A 16 39.69 -13.11 -16.73
N ARG A 17 40.91 -13.52 -17.12
CA ARG A 17 41.42 -14.90 -16.87
C ARG A 17 42.75 -14.97 -16.08
N GLN A 18 43.12 -13.92 -15.40
CA GLN A 18 44.33 -13.94 -14.53
C GLN A 18 44.01 -13.18 -13.23
N ASN A 19 43.51 -13.90 -12.25
CA ASN A 19 43.68 -13.63 -10.81
C ASN A 19 42.80 -14.60 -10.02
N HIS A 20 43.31 -15.81 -9.82
CA HIS A 20 42.97 -16.65 -8.68
C HIS A 20 44.20 -16.78 -7.83
N PRO A 21 44.23 -16.37 -6.56
CA PRO A 21 45.25 -16.75 -5.63
C PRO A 21 45.00 -18.16 -5.09
N HIS A 22 46.08 -18.94 -5.00
CA HIS A 22 46.19 -20.27 -4.41
C HIS A 22 45.68 -20.30 -2.96
N GLU A 23 44.90 -21.31 -2.63
CA GLU A 23 44.70 -21.79 -1.27
C GLU A 23 45.93 -22.59 -0.82
N PRO A 24 46.38 -22.41 0.43
CA PRO A 24 47.31 -23.37 1.04
C PRO A 24 46.55 -24.49 1.74
N ASP A 25 46.92 -25.73 1.43
CA ASP A 25 46.62 -26.93 2.21
C ASP A 25 47.20 -26.77 3.62
N ASP A 26 46.38 -26.92 4.63
CA ASP A 26 46.87 -27.25 5.97
C ASP A 26 45.89 -28.13 6.74
N GLY A 27 46.36 -29.37 6.90
CA GLY A 27 46.55 -29.98 8.16
C GLY A 27 45.35 -30.31 9.03
N CYS A 28 44.86 -31.50 8.89
CA CYS A 28 44.10 -32.30 9.84
C CYS A 28 44.49 -32.03 11.32
N CYS A 29 43.56 -31.46 12.09
CA CYS A 29 43.48 -31.56 13.56
C CYS A 29 42.07 -31.88 13.99
N CYS A 30 41.61 -33.09 13.61
CA CYS A 30 40.48 -33.74 14.29
C CYS A 30 40.92 -34.23 15.67
N GLY A 31 40.37 -33.65 16.71
CA GLY A 31 40.42 -34.30 18.01
C GLY A 31 40.54 -33.32 19.20
N ARG A 32 39.41 -32.91 19.71
CA ARG A 32 39.14 -32.45 21.09
C ARG A 32 38.27 -31.20 21.21
N TYR A 33 37.07 -31.27 20.62
CA TYR A 33 36.03 -30.30 21.00
C TYR A 33 34.61 -30.97 20.93
N ARG A 34 34.48 -32.15 21.59
CA ARG A 34 33.20 -32.82 21.80
C ARG A 34 32.95 -33.04 23.28
N ARG A 35 32.80 -31.98 24.04
CA ARG A 35 32.15 -32.02 25.37
C ARG A 35 31.91 -30.56 25.79
N ASN A 36 30.71 -30.05 25.54
CA ASN A 36 29.95 -29.06 26.31
C ASN A 36 28.91 -28.25 25.48
N LEU A 37 28.35 -28.84 24.41
CA LEU A 37 27.29 -28.16 23.63
C LEU A 37 25.89 -28.79 23.83
N ARG A 38 25.61 -29.41 24.98
CA ARG A 38 24.27 -30.01 25.23
C ARG A 38 23.39 -29.20 26.19
N HIS A 39 23.85 -28.13 26.80
CA HIS A 39 23.00 -27.37 27.75
C HIS A 39 22.68 -25.94 27.35
N GLU A 40 23.40 -25.33 26.42
CA GLU A 40 23.11 -23.93 26.02
C GLU A 40 22.14 -23.81 24.84
N GLY A 41 22.00 -24.83 23.99
CA GLY A 41 21.06 -24.82 22.86
C GLY A 41 19.58 -24.76 23.22
N SER A 42 19.22 -25.24 24.42
CA SER A 42 17.83 -25.25 24.87
C SER A 42 17.30 -23.88 25.33
N VAL A 43 18.16 -23.04 25.85
CA VAL A 43 17.77 -21.71 26.35
C VAL A 43 17.72 -20.71 25.18
N PHE A 44 18.66 -20.83 24.23
CA PHE A 44 18.69 -19.98 23.03
C PHE A 44 17.53 -20.28 22.08
N LEU A 45 17.16 -21.57 21.92
CA LEU A 45 16.00 -21.96 21.11
C LEU A 45 14.68 -21.55 21.76
N LYS A 46 14.58 -21.58 23.10
CA LYS A 46 13.41 -21.11 23.84
C LYS A 46 13.26 -19.59 23.81
N SER A 47 14.36 -18.84 23.72
CA SER A 47 14.33 -17.38 23.54
C SER A 47 13.95 -16.99 22.11
N LEU A 48 14.38 -17.76 21.10
CA LEU A 48 13.99 -17.56 19.70
C LEU A 48 12.54 -17.95 19.43
N ILE A 49 12.00 -18.96 20.12
CA ILE A 49 10.59 -19.33 20.00
C ILE A 49 9.66 -18.32 20.74
N ARG A 50 10.19 -17.53 21.67
CA ARG A 50 9.45 -16.41 22.28
C ARG A 50 9.42 -15.13 21.41
N LEU A 51 10.14 -15.11 20.30
CA LEU A 51 10.01 -14.16 19.17
C LEU A 51 8.86 -14.58 18.26
N HIS A 52 7.75 -14.78 18.82
CA HIS A 52 6.52 -14.38 18.36
C HIS A 52 5.64 -15.02 17.48
N THR A 53 4.66 -15.01 17.99
CA THR A 53 3.39 -14.62 17.36
C THR A 53 2.95 -13.28 17.94
N MET A 54 3.59 -12.20 17.53
CA MET A 54 2.88 -10.92 17.52
C MET A 54 1.89 -11.01 16.36
N ALA A 55 0.74 -11.60 16.64
CA ALA A 55 -0.39 -11.47 15.73
C ALA A 55 -0.58 -9.97 15.51
N LEU A 56 -0.50 -9.53 14.26
CA LEU A 56 -0.82 -8.15 13.91
C LEU A 56 -2.20 -7.83 14.49
N PRO A 57 -2.38 -6.64 15.09
CA PRO A 57 -3.68 -6.26 15.63
C PRO A 57 -4.74 -6.38 14.53
N LYS A 58 -5.79 -7.16 14.81
CA LYS A 58 -6.88 -7.33 13.84
C LYS A 58 -7.63 -5.99 13.71
N ILE A 59 -7.68 -5.46 12.51
CA ILE A 59 -8.51 -4.29 12.20
C ILE A 59 -9.95 -4.78 12.14
N SER A 60 -10.77 -4.33 13.08
CA SER A 60 -12.19 -4.70 13.15
C SER A 60 -13.12 -3.53 12.89
N ILE A 61 -12.79 -2.37 13.41
CA ILE A 61 -13.60 -1.14 13.27
C ILE A 61 -12.68 0.00 12.88
N ILE A 62 -13.12 0.84 11.95
CA ILE A 62 -12.45 2.06 11.54
C ILE A 62 -13.44 3.20 11.61
N ASP A 63 -13.13 4.16 12.47
CA ASP A 63 -13.95 5.35 12.69
C ASP A 63 -13.26 6.57 12.08
N GLY A 64 -14.03 7.45 11.44
CA GLY A 64 -13.50 8.69 10.90
C GLY A 64 -14.51 9.48 10.07
N GLN A 65 -14.11 10.67 9.66
CA GLN A 65 -14.86 11.43 8.68
C GLN A 65 -14.68 10.85 7.29
N ALA A 66 -15.69 10.96 6.46
CA ALA A 66 -15.66 10.44 5.11
C ALA A 66 -15.69 11.55 4.06
N VAL A 67 -15.05 11.29 2.91
CA VAL A 67 -15.10 12.17 1.74
C VAL A 67 -15.51 11.38 0.51
N TYR A 68 -16.39 11.93 -0.29
CA TYR A 68 -16.78 11.35 -1.57
C TYR A 68 -15.93 11.89 -2.72
N VAL A 69 -15.30 10.98 -3.45
CA VAL A 69 -14.57 11.24 -4.69
C VAL A 69 -15.31 10.56 -5.83
N PRO A 70 -16.12 11.30 -6.59
CA PRO A 70 -16.97 10.74 -7.63
C PRO A 70 -16.16 10.23 -8.83
N GLY A 71 -16.64 9.17 -9.45
CA GLY A 71 -16.18 8.64 -10.73
C GLY A 71 -16.06 7.13 -10.72
N ASN A 72 -16.58 6.52 -11.79
CA ASN A 72 -16.29 5.14 -12.13
C ASN A 72 -14.89 5.04 -12.76
N ASP A 73 -14.33 3.84 -12.73
CA ASP A 73 -13.06 3.53 -13.39
C ASP A 73 -11.93 4.48 -12.99
N ILE A 74 -11.85 4.82 -11.70
CA ILE A 74 -10.73 5.60 -11.20
C ILE A 74 -9.47 4.73 -11.27
N ASP A 75 -8.62 5.02 -12.25
CA ASP A 75 -7.39 4.28 -12.48
C ASP A 75 -6.25 4.69 -11.53
N THR A 76 -5.23 3.86 -11.46
CA THR A 76 -4.07 4.09 -10.60
C THR A 76 -3.24 5.31 -11.01
N ASP A 77 -3.24 5.73 -12.29
CA ASP A 77 -2.57 6.94 -12.75
C ASP A 77 -3.33 8.21 -12.32
N ARG A 78 -4.65 8.13 -12.21
CA ARG A 78 -5.48 9.20 -11.65
C ARG A 78 -5.27 9.33 -10.14
N ILE A 79 -5.12 8.20 -9.43
CA ILE A 79 -4.83 8.19 -7.99
C ILE A 79 -3.45 8.78 -7.73
N ILE A 80 -2.43 8.31 -8.46
CA ILE A 80 -1.05 8.82 -8.37
C ILE A 80 -0.40 8.84 -9.75
N PRO A 81 -0.14 10.01 -10.34
CA PRO A 81 0.48 10.11 -11.64
C PRO A 81 1.88 9.48 -11.68
N ALA A 82 2.18 8.76 -12.76
CA ALA A 82 3.41 7.97 -12.93
C ALA A 82 4.70 8.77 -12.68
N ARG A 83 4.70 10.08 -12.95
CA ARG A 83 5.87 10.94 -12.75
C ARG A 83 6.30 11.07 -11.28
N PHE A 84 5.40 10.83 -10.32
CA PHE A 84 5.69 10.88 -8.89
C PHE A 84 6.13 9.54 -8.30
N MET A 85 6.20 8.48 -9.10
CA MET A 85 6.60 7.14 -8.66
C MET A 85 8.11 6.90 -8.65
N LYS A 86 8.92 7.89 -9.02
CA LYS A 86 10.39 7.79 -9.06
C LYS A 86 11.04 8.00 -7.68
N CYS A 87 10.26 7.92 -6.59
CA CYS A 87 10.76 8.04 -5.23
C CYS A 87 11.39 6.74 -4.75
N LEU A 88 12.46 6.85 -3.97
CA LEU A 88 13.13 5.69 -3.33
C LEU A 88 12.34 5.18 -2.11
N THR A 89 11.53 6.03 -1.50
CA THR A 89 10.68 5.72 -0.35
C THR A 89 9.27 6.24 -0.63
N PHE A 90 8.28 5.69 0.06
CA PHE A 90 6.90 6.17 -0.06
C PHE A 90 6.60 7.43 0.78
N ASP A 91 7.61 7.99 1.44
CA ASP A 91 7.43 9.19 2.27
C ASP A 91 7.08 10.40 1.39
N GLY A 92 6.10 11.18 1.84
CA GLY A 92 5.58 12.32 1.07
C GLY A 92 4.66 11.95 -0.11
N LEU A 93 4.47 10.66 -0.43
CA LEU A 93 3.66 10.26 -1.59
C LEU A 93 2.19 10.70 -1.48
N GLY A 94 1.68 10.87 -0.26
CA GLY A 94 0.33 11.36 -0.01
C GLY A 94 0.05 12.78 -0.51
N GLU A 95 1.08 13.61 -0.65
CA GLU A 95 0.95 14.98 -1.17
C GLU A 95 0.52 15.01 -2.64
N TYR A 96 0.90 13.96 -3.39
CA TYR A 96 0.60 13.82 -4.82
C TYR A 96 -0.68 13.05 -5.10
N LEU A 97 -1.45 12.69 -4.05
CA LEU A 97 -2.73 12.00 -4.19
C LEU A 97 -3.69 12.82 -5.07
N PHE A 98 -4.19 12.20 -6.14
CA PHE A 98 -5.09 12.82 -7.13
C PHE A 98 -4.55 14.14 -7.72
N HIS A 99 -3.24 14.29 -7.86
CA HIS A 99 -2.58 15.54 -8.19
C HIS A 99 -3.19 16.22 -9.42
N ASP A 100 -3.34 15.52 -10.54
CA ASP A 100 -3.75 16.09 -11.82
C ASP A 100 -5.21 16.53 -11.87
N VAL A 101 -6.06 15.94 -11.02
CA VAL A 101 -7.46 16.36 -10.88
C VAL A 101 -7.67 17.40 -9.78
N ARG A 102 -6.73 17.49 -8.82
CA ARG A 102 -6.77 18.46 -7.72
C ARG A 102 -6.11 19.80 -8.03
N TYR A 103 -5.12 19.79 -8.92
CA TYR A 103 -4.35 20.99 -9.25
C TYR A 103 -4.35 21.24 -10.76
N ASP A 104 -4.18 22.50 -11.15
CA ASP A 104 -3.95 22.88 -12.54
C ASP A 104 -2.44 22.91 -12.87
N GLU A 105 -2.11 23.27 -14.12
CA GLU A 105 -0.72 23.37 -14.59
C GLU A 105 0.11 24.41 -13.82
N ASN A 106 -0.53 25.39 -13.19
CA ASN A 106 0.10 26.43 -12.39
C ASN A 106 0.17 26.06 -10.89
N GLY A 107 -0.28 24.84 -10.51
CA GLY A 107 -0.32 24.38 -9.14
C GLY A 107 -1.48 24.97 -8.31
N GLN A 108 -2.46 25.62 -8.95
CA GLN A 108 -3.62 26.15 -8.25
C GLN A 108 -4.66 25.05 -7.99
N LYS A 109 -5.33 25.12 -6.85
CA LYS A 109 -6.35 24.15 -6.47
C LYS A 109 -7.59 24.26 -7.35
N LYS A 110 -7.95 23.16 -7.99
CA LYS A 110 -9.22 22.99 -8.71
C LYS A 110 -10.35 22.70 -7.71
N LYS A 111 -11.61 22.84 -8.18
CA LYS A 111 -12.78 22.38 -7.43
C LYS A 111 -12.76 20.84 -7.36
N HIS A 112 -12.41 20.32 -6.19
CA HIS A 112 -12.33 18.87 -5.92
C HIS A 112 -12.63 18.62 -4.45
N SER A 113 -13.31 17.52 -4.11
CA SER A 113 -13.71 17.21 -2.73
C SER A 113 -12.51 17.20 -1.77
N LEU A 114 -11.37 16.66 -2.17
CA LEU A 114 -10.14 16.62 -1.36
C LEU A 114 -9.46 17.99 -1.18
N ASN A 115 -9.91 19.02 -1.88
CA ASN A 115 -9.42 20.38 -1.71
C ASN A 115 -10.37 21.23 -0.85
N ASP A 116 -11.55 20.72 -0.52
CA ASP A 116 -12.53 21.39 0.31
C ASP A 116 -12.11 21.26 1.79
N PRO A 117 -11.94 22.38 2.51
CA PRO A 117 -11.54 22.37 3.92
C PRO A 117 -12.44 21.53 4.83
N LYS A 118 -13.74 21.40 4.49
CA LYS A 118 -14.71 20.61 5.28
C LYS A 118 -14.38 19.13 5.35
N PHE A 119 -13.60 18.60 4.39
CA PHE A 119 -13.17 17.20 4.34
C PHE A 119 -11.70 17.01 4.71
N SER A 120 -11.04 18.04 5.27
CA SER A 120 -9.60 17.99 5.58
C SER A 120 -9.19 16.92 6.59
N GLN A 121 -10.13 16.46 7.43
CA GLN A 121 -9.92 15.41 8.43
C GLN A 121 -10.43 14.03 7.98
N ALA A 122 -10.85 13.92 6.72
CA ALA A 122 -11.39 12.66 6.22
C ALA A 122 -10.33 11.55 6.20
N SER A 123 -10.66 10.44 6.84
CA SER A 123 -9.85 9.21 6.86
C SER A 123 -10.52 8.03 6.14
N ILE A 124 -11.75 8.24 5.68
CA ILE A 124 -12.55 7.27 4.91
C ILE A 124 -12.82 7.87 3.54
N MET A 125 -12.48 7.14 2.48
CA MET A 125 -12.79 7.57 1.11
C MET A 125 -13.99 6.78 0.59
N ILE A 126 -14.93 7.47 -0.04
CA ILE A 126 -16.04 6.85 -0.75
C ILE A 126 -15.87 7.13 -2.24
N SER A 127 -16.05 6.11 -3.07
CA SER A 127 -15.94 6.24 -4.53
C SER A 127 -16.96 5.35 -5.25
N ASP A 128 -16.95 5.40 -6.56
CA ASP A 128 -17.88 4.63 -7.39
C ASP A 128 -17.28 3.26 -7.80
N ALA A 129 -17.78 2.68 -8.89
CA ALA A 129 -17.41 1.34 -9.32
C ALA A 129 -15.98 1.28 -9.91
N ASN A 130 -15.37 0.08 -9.82
CA ASN A 130 -14.07 -0.26 -10.40
C ASN A 130 -12.92 0.66 -9.98
N PHE A 131 -12.85 0.93 -8.68
CA PHE A 131 -11.80 1.77 -8.11
C PHE A 131 -10.44 1.09 -8.15
N GLY A 132 -9.40 1.83 -8.55
CA GLY A 132 -8.02 1.34 -8.62
C GLY A 132 -7.72 0.49 -9.85
N CYS A 133 -8.51 0.62 -10.93
CA CYS A 133 -8.25 -0.07 -12.19
C CYS A 133 -6.94 0.39 -12.85
N GLY A 134 -6.54 -0.28 -13.91
CA GLY A 134 -5.33 0.03 -14.68
C GLY A 134 -4.11 -0.75 -14.21
N SER A 135 -2.95 -0.07 -14.14
CA SER A 135 -1.67 -0.73 -13.87
C SER A 135 -1.53 -1.18 -12.41
N SER A 136 -0.96 -2.39 -12.23
CA SER A 136 -0.65 -2.92 -10.90
C SER A 136 0.44 -2.08 -10.22
N ARG A 137 0.05 -1.14 -9.37
CA ARG A 137 0.98 -0.23 -8.70
C ARG A 137 0.70 -0.16 -7.20
N GLU A 138 1.65 -0.61 -6.42
CA GLU A 138 1.63 -0.45 -4.96
C GLU A 138 1.59 1.02 -4.54
N HIS A 139 2.11 1.94 -5.37
CA HIS A 139 2.13 3.37 -5.11
C HIS A 139 0.73 3.98 -4.93
N ALA A 140 -0.29 3.46 -5.63
CA ALA A 140 -1.65 4.00 -5.53
C ALA A 140 -2.25 3.80 -4.11
N PRO A 141 -2.33 2.58 -3.54
CA PRO A 141 -2.77 2.43 -2.16
C PRO A 141 -1.81 3.06 -1.14
N GLN A 142 -0.49 3.08 -1.40
CA GLN A 142 0.48 3.80 -0.55
C GLN A 142 0.20 5.30 -0.50
N SER A 143 -0.13 5.93 -1.62
CA SER A 143 -0.45 7.37 -1.64
C SER A 143 -1.70 7.69 -0.82
N LEU A 144 -2.73 6.86 -0.91
CA LEU A 144 -3.95 6.97 -0.10
C LEU A 144 -3.66 6.82 1.39
N PHE A 145 -2.92 5.77 1.75
CA PHE A 145 -2.55 5.51 3.14
C PHE A 145 -1.70 6.63 3.74
N ARG A 146 -0.73 7.16 2.98
CA ARG A 146 0.14 8.28 3.38
C ARG A 146 -0.60 9.62 3.43
N ALA A 147 -1.67 9.78 2.63
CA ALA A 147 -2.55 10.94 2.71
C ALA A 147 -3.49 10.91 3.93
N GLY A 148 -3.51 9.82 4.71
CA GLY A 148 -4.29 9.69 5.93
C GLY A 148 -5.52 8.77 5.81
N PHE A 149 -5.82 8.23 4.64
CA PHE A 149 -6.94 7.31 4.48
C PHE A 149 -6.64 5.97 5.14
N ARG A 150 -7.65 5.38 5.78
CA ARG A 150 -7.57 4.12 6.52
C ARG A 150 -8.48 3.04 5.95
N THR A 151 -9.49 3.42 5.21
CA THR A 151 -10.40 2.51 4.51
C THR A 151 -11.00 3.19 3.29
N ILE A 152 -11.40 2.38 2.33
CA ILE A 152 -12.08 2.84 1.11
C ILE A 152 -13.40 2.09 0.98
N ILE A 153 -14.45 2.83 0.69
CA ILE A 153 -15.78 2.31 0.37
C ILE A 153 -16.03 2.58 -1.11
N ALA A 154 -16.33 1.56 -1.89
CA ALA A 154 -16.60 1.75 -3.31
C ALA A 154 -17.72 0.82 -3.81
N GLY A 155 -18.15 0.99 -5.05
CA GLY A 155 -19.07 0.06 -5.70
C GLY A 155 -18.42 -1.27 -6.05
N SER A 156 -17.14 -1.23 -6.41
CA SER A 156 -16.28 -2.38 -6.67
C SER A 156 -14.82 -1.93 -6.77
N PHE A 157 -13.88 -2.87 -6.73
CA PHE A 157 -12.45 -2.62 -6.80
C PHE A 157 -11.81 -3.46 -7.89
N ALA A 158 -10.72 -2.95 -8.47
CA ALA A 158 -9.82 -3.78 -9.24
C ALA A 158 -9.07 -4.75 -8.31
N GLU A 159 -8.98 -6.03 -8.69
CA GLU A 159 -8.46 -7.12 -7.86
C GLU A 159 -7.06 -6.83 -7.30
N ILE A 160 -6.14 -6.34 -8.14
CA ILE A 160 -4.76 -6.08 -7.75
C ILE A 160 -4.68 -4.90 -6.77
N PHE A 161 -5.48 -3.85 -6.99
CA PHE A 161 -5.57 -2.72 -6.08
C PHE A 161 -6.07 -3.16 -4.71
N PHE A 162 -7.15 -3.96 -4.68
CA PHE A 162 -7.72 -4.54 -3.47
C PHE A 162 -6.66 -5.33 -2.67
N GLY A 163 -5.92 -6.22 -3.34
CA GLY A 163 -4.87 -7.01 -2.71
C GLY A 163 -3.75 -6.15 -2.11
N ASN A 164 -3.27 -5.14 -2.85
CA ASN A 164 -2.24 -4.23 -2.38
C ASN A 164 -2.72 -3.37 -1.20
N ALA A 165 -3.95 -2.85 -1.25
CA ALA A 165 -4.54 -2.07 -0.16
C ALA A 165 -4.71 -2.90 1.12
N THR A 166 -5.21 -4.12 0.98
CA THR A 166 -5.39 -5.06 2.10
C THR A 166 -4.05 -5.41 2.76
N THR A 167 -3.00 -5.62 1.97
CA THR A 167 -1.65 -5.87 2.48
C THR A 167 -1.09 -4.71 3.32
N LEU A 168 -1.48 -3.47 3.00
CA LEU A 168 -1.14 -2.29 3.81
C LEU A 168 -1.96 -2.16 5.10
N GLY A 169 -2.95 -3.02 5.31
CA GLY A 169 -3.90 -2.87 6.41
C GLY A 169 -4.94 -1.76 6.16
N MET A 170 -5.27 -1.51 4.91
CA MET A 170 -6.33 -0.59 4.49
C MET A 170 -7.49 -1.41 3.90
N PRO A 171 -8.50 -1.76 4.69
CA PRO A 171 -9.67 -2.49 4.22
C PRO A 171 -10.39 -1.72 3.11
N CYS A 172 -10.82 -2.47 2.11
CA CYS A 172 -11.65 -2.00 1.01
C CYS A 172 -12.99 -2.71 1.11
N VAL A 173 -14.08 -1.97 1.28
CA VAL A 173 -15.42 -2.53 1.39
C VAL A 173 -16.29 -2.09 0.22
N SER A 174 -17.03 -3.03 -0.36
CA SER A 174 -17.97 -2.75 -1.44
C SER A 174 -19.37 -2.54 -0.90
N MET A 175 -20.12 -1.63 -1.51
CA MET A 175 -21.50 -1.31 -1.18
C MET A 175 -22.34 -1.23 -2.44
N THR A 176 -23.63 -1.55 -2.31
CA THR A 176 -24.60 -1.34 -3.40
C THR A 176 -24.64 0.15 -3.79
N ASP A 177 -25.03 0.42 -5.02
CA ASP A 177 -25.15 1.80 -5.50
C ASP A 177 -26.19 2.61 -4.70
N SER A 178 -27.28 1.96 -4.28
CA SER A 178 -28.32 2.57 -3.45
C SER A 178 -27.78 3.02 -2.08
N ASP A 179 -27.13 2.09 -1.36
CA ASP A 179 -26.63 2.34 0.00
C ASP A 179 -25.49 3.36 -0.02
N ARG A 180 -24.63 3.27 -1.04
CA ARG A 180 -23.54 4.22 -1.24
C ARG A 180 -24.04 5.63 -1.50
N ARG A 181 -25.07 5.81 -2.36
CA ARG A 181 -25.69 7.12 -2.59
C ARG A 181 -26.34 7.67 -1.32
N GLN A 182 -27.00 6.82 -0.54
CA GLN A 182 -27.57 7.24 0.75
C GLN A 182 -26.46 7.73 1.69
N LEU A 183 -25.38 6.98 1.82
CA LEU A 183 -24.21 7.36 2.62
C LEU A 183 -23.61 8.69 2.15
N VAL A 184 -23.41 8.87 0.84
CA VAL A 184 -22.90 10.11 0.24
C VAL A 184 -23.81 11.29 0.57
N GLY A 185 -25.14 11.12 0.41
CA GLY A 185 -26.10 12.18 0.74
C GLY A 185 -26.05 12.62 2.22
N ILE A 186 -25.81 11.67 3.13
CA ILE A 186 -25.67 11.98 4.56
C ILE A 186 -24.38 12.79 4.82
N ILE A 187 -23.23 12.35 4.30
CA ILE A 187 -21.95 13.01 4.58
C ILE A 187 -21.82 14.36 3.88
N GLU A 188 -22.44 14.58 2.73
CA GLU A 188 -22.43 15.89 2.05
C GLU A 188 -23.23 16.93 2.82
N ASN A 189 -24.32 16.52 3.48
CA ASN A 189 -25.14 17.39 4.34
C ASN A 189 -24.55 17.61 5.72
N ALA A 190 -23.79 16.63 6.23
CA ALA A 190 -23.17 16.70 7.56
C ALA A 190 -21.74 16.10 7.53
N PRO A 191 -20.75 16.84 7.01
CA PRO A 191 -19.38 16.36 6.81
C PRO A 191 -18.65 15.96 8.09
N ASP A 192 -19.07 16.52 9.23
CA ASP A 192 -18.43 16.25 10.53
C ASP A 192 -18.92 14.95 11.18
N LEU A 193 -19.92 14.29 10.59
CA LEU A 193 -20.39 13.01 11.11
C LEU A 193 -19.30 11.94 11.00
N THR A 194 -19.14 11.21 12.10
CA THR A 194 -18.27 10.03 12.11
C THR A 194 -18.96 8.87 11.38
N VAL A 195 -18.27 8.33 10.42
CA VAL A 195 -18.61 7.08 9.75
C VAL A 195 -17.80 5.97 10.41
N SER A 196 -18.44 4.86 10.77
CA SER A 196 -17.83 3.69 11.39
C SER A 196 -17.94 2.51 10.42
N VAL A 197 -16.82 1.97 10.00
CA VAL A 197 -16.74 0.79 9.13
C VAL A 197 -16.38 -0.43 10.00
N ASP A 198 -17.36 -1.29 10.25
CA ASP A 198 -17.16 -2.55 10.96
C ASP A 198 -16.89 -3.67 9.95
N VAL A 199 -15.62 -3.99 9.79
CA VAL A 199 -15.13 -5.02 8.87
C VAL A 199 -15.55 -6.43 9.33
N SER A 200 -15.75 -6.61 10.63
CA SER A 200 -16.14 -7.91 11.19
C SER A 200 -17.63 -8.19 11.07
N ALA A 201 -18.45 -7.14 11.23
CA ALA A 201 -19.90 -7.22 11.09
C ALA A 201 -20.39 -6.95 9.65
N LEU A 202 -19.48 -6.54 8.74
CA LEU A 202 -19.77 -6.14 7.36
C LEU A 202 -20.86 -5.05 7.29
N LYS A 203 -20.63 -3.98 8.08
CA LYS A 203 -21.55 -2.86 8.18
C LYS A 203 -20.83 -1.52 8.19
N VAL A 204 -21.44 -0.55 7.55
CA VAL A 204 -21.06 0.87 7.62
C VAL A 204 -22.14 1.60 8.41
N ARG A 205 -21.76 2.26 9.50
CA ARG A 205 -22.66 3.05 10.35
C ARG A 205 -22.41 4.52 10.17
N VAL A 206 -23.47 5.29 10.07
CA VAL A 206 -23.41 6.75 10.06
C VAL A 206 -24.65 7.32 10.76
N GLY A 207 -24.47 8.02 11.86
CA GLY A 207 -25.59 8.44 12.70
C GLY A 207 -26.43 7.27 13.18
N GLU A 208 -27.71 7.23 12.79
CA GLU A 208 -28.66 6.13 13.13
C GLU A 208 -28.77 5.06 12.03
N PHE A 209 -28.02 5.19 10.94
CA PHE A 209 -28.09 4.29 9.80
C PHE A 209 -27.03 3.19 9.88
N ASP A 210 -27.50 1.94 9.68
CA ASP A 210 -26.66 0.76 9.48
C ASP A 210 -26.81 0.29 8.04
N LEU A 211 -25.77 0.43 7.25
CA LEU A 211 -25.75 0.05 5.84
C LEU A 211 -24.90 -1.21 5.64
N PRO A 212 -25.36 -2.20 4.88
CA PRO A 212 -24.58 -3.41 4.61
C PRO A 212 -23.40 -3.11 3.68
N CYS A 213 -22.29 -3.84 3.87
CA CYS A 213 -21.17 -3.83 2.95
C CYS A 213 -20.57 -5.23 2.80
N GLU A 214 -19.68 -5.42 1.83
CA GLU A 214 -18.98 -6.66 1.51
C GLU A 214 -17.47 -6.40 1.43
N LEU A 215 -16.67 -7.47 1.59
CA LEU A 215 -15.21 -7.43 1.45
C LEU A 215 -14.77 -8.00 0.13
#